data_e0131fc9d5a80d1bfa7c2eec663591ab
#
_entry.id   e0131fc9d5a80d1bfa7c2eec663591ab
#
_cell.length_a   1.000
_cell.length_b   1.000
_cell.length_c   1.000
_cell.angle_alpha   90.00
_cell.angle_beta   90.00
_cell.angle_gamma   90.00
#
_symmetry.space_group_name_H-M   'P 1'
#
loop_
_entity.id
_entity.type
_entity.pdbx_description
1 polymer ?
#
loop_
_entity_poly.entity_id
_entity_poly.type
_entity_poly.pdbx_seq_one_letter_code
_entity_poly.pdbx_strand_id
1 'polypeptide(L)'
;MKRLAVLISQTGTGTNLQAIIDAVKNKKLRAKIVLVASSSENAYGLQRAKINNIFTMIVNKKDNLEKILTAYQVDLVVLAGWKLIVPLSLINTFKNKVLNLHPGLIPNTMNGVVINPDKTTGLWNRGKLTDIAIQNFLDKKATYAGSTIHFLSSEFDFGKILNRCFEKILPNDTVESLYKRLKKKENQIYVESLIKLCNYN
;
A
#
# COMPACT_ATOMS: atom_id res chain seq x y z
N MET A 1 -9.09 15.02 13.39
CA MET A 1 -9.19 13.63 12.83
C MET A 1 -8.67 13.68 11.41
N LYS A 2 -7.65 12.88 11.08
CA LYS A 2 -7.00 12.86 9.76
C LYS A 2 -7.98 12.44 8.65
N ARG A 3 -7.86 13.09 7.48
CA ARG A 3 -8.68 12.87 6.30
C ARG A 3 -7.88 12.04 5.29
N LEU A 4 -8.34 10.83 4.99
CA LEU A 4 -7.66 9.88 4.10
C LEU A 4 -8.30 9.88 2.71
N ALA A 5 -7.49 9.90 1.67
CA ALA A 5 -7.87 9.44 0.34
C ALA A 5 -7.23 8.07 0.08
N VAL A 6 -8.01 7.10 -0.38
CA VAL A 6 -7.50 5.78 -0.76
C VAL A 6 -7.56 5.63 -2.27
N LEU A 7 -6.40 5.40 -2.89
CA LEU A 7 -6.29 5.21 -4.33
C LEU A 7 -6.18 3.72 -4.66
N ILE A 8 -7.03 3.28 -5.60
CA ILE A 8 -7.14 1.87 -6.01
C ILE A 8 -7.09 1.73 -7.53
N SER A 9 -6.83 0.53 -8.02
CA SER A 9 -6.91 0.17 -9.44
C SER A 9 -7.69 -1.13 -9.64
N GLN A 10 -7.98 -1.49 -10.89
CA GLN A 10 -8.86 -2.60 -11.27
C GLN A 10 -8.43 -3.96 -10.71
N THR A 11 -7.16 -4.26 -10.65
CA THR A 11 -6.64 -5.63 -10.48
C THR A 11 -6.54 -6.12 -9.04
N GLY A 12 -7.11 -5.42 -8.09
CA GLY A 12 -7.04 -5.81 -6.68
C GLY A 12 -8.41 -6.22 -6.13
N THR A 13 -8.42 -7.18 -5.19
CA THR A 13 -9.64 -7.56 -4.44
C THR A 13 -10.10 -6.49 -3.45
N GLY A 14 -9.33 -5.40 -3.28
CA GLY A 14 -9.63 -4.31 -2.37
C GLY A 14 -9.49 -4.65 -0.89
N THR A 15 -8.75 -5.70 -0.53
CA THR A 15 -8.64 -6.15 0.88
C THR A 15 -7.89 -5.15 1.76
N ASN A 16 -6.89 -4.43 1.23
CA ASN A 16 -6.23 -3.34 1.97
C ASN A 16 -7.22 -2.23 2.29
N LEU A 17 -8.03 -1.81 1.30
CA LEU A 17 -9.09 -0.83 1.52
C LEU A 17 -10.09 -1.32 2.58
N GLN A 18 -10.53 -2.59 2.49
CA GLN A 18 -11.46 -3.16 3.48
C GLN A 18 -10.87 -3.14 4.89
N ALA A 19 -9.62 -3.54 5.06
CA ALA A 19 -8.97 -3.52 6.36
C ALA A 19 -8.91 -2.11 6.97
N ILE A 20 -8.68 -1.08 6.14
CA ILE A 20 -8.69 0.33 6.56
C ILE A 20 -10.12 0.77 6.94
N ILE A 21 -11.12 0.42 6.13
CA ILE A 21 -12.54 0.70 6.42
C ILE A 21 -12.93 0.10 7.77
N ASP A 22 -12.61 -1.18 7.99
CA ASP A 22 -12.93 -1.90 9.22
C ASP A 22 -12.24 -1.28 10.44
N ALA A 23 -10.99 -0.86 10.30
CA ALA A 23 -10.24 -0.19 11.37
C ALA A 23 -10.87 1.17 11.76
N VAL A 24 -11.36 1.93 10.79
CA VAL A 24 -12.08 3.19 11.02
C VAL A 24 -13.43 2.92 11.70
N LYS A 25 -14.24 1.97 11.19
CA LYS A 25 -15.55 1.60 11.76
C LYS A 25 -15.43 1.11 13.20
N ASN A 26 -14.42 0.29 13.47
CA ASN A 26 -14.17 -0.25 14.81
C ASN A 26 -13.46 0.75 15.75
N LYS A 27 -13.33 2.02 15.33
CA LYS A 27 -12.68 3.10 16.09
C LYS A 27 -11.21 2.81 16.49
N LYS A 28 -10.57 1.83 15.84
CA LYS A 28 -9.13 1.53 16.02
C LYS A 28 -8.27 2.59 15.33
N LEU A 29 -8.73 3.08 14.17
CA LEU A 29 -8.08 4.13 13.39
C LEU A 29 -8.88 5.43 13.49
N ARG A 30 -8.30 6.45 14.12
CA ARG A 30 -8.90 7.79 14.32
C ARG A 30 -8.75 8.65 13.06
N ALA A 31 -9.40 8.22 11.98
CA ALA A 31 -9.37 8.89 10.68
C ALA A 31 -10.74 8.84 10.00
N LYS A 32 -10.92 9.67 8.96
CA LYS A 32 -12.08 9.64 8.07
C LYS A 32 -11.60 9.36 6.65
N ILE A 33 -12.11 8.33 5.99
CA ILE A 33 -11.91 8.12 4.56
C ILE A 33 -12.86 9.08 3.83
N VAL A 34 -12.32 10.13 3.22
CA VAL A 34 -13.10 11.18 2.55
C VAL A 34 -13.28 10.93 1.07
N LEU A 35 -12.42 10.07 0.49
CA LEU A 35 -12.42 9.75 -0.93
C LEU A 35 -11.80 8.36 -1.15
N VAL A 36 -12.47 7.55 -1.97
CA VAL A 36 -11.85 6.41 -2.65
C VAL A 36 -11.80 6.72 -4.14
N ALA A 37 -10.60 6.96 -4.67
CA ALA A 37 -10.40 7.22 -6.08
C ALA A 37 -9.87 5.98 -6.79
N SER A 38 -10.42 5.69 -7.97
CA SER A 38 -10.03 4.53 -8.79
C SER A 38 -9.63 4.94 -10.18
N SER A 39 -8.60 4.27 -10.72
CA SER A 39 -8.21 4.41 -12.13
C SER A 39 -9.08 3.58 -13.08
N SER A 40 -10.10 2.90 -12.58
CA SER A 40 -11.02 2.07 -13.38
C SER A 40 -12.39 1.98 -12.70
N GLU A 41 -13.45 2.03 -13.50
CA GLU A 41 -14.84 1.84 -13.06
C GLU A 41 -15.09 0.41 -12.54
N ASN A 42 -14.33 -0.56 -13.04
CA ASN A 42 -14.47 -1.97 -12.71
C ASN A 42 -13.65 -2.40 -11.48
N ALA A 43 -13.08 -1.46 -10.73
CA ALA A 43 -12.33 -1.79 -9.53
C ALA A 43 -13.25 -2.31 -8.42
N TYR A 44 -13.01 -3.54 -7.96
CA TYR A 44 -13.82 -4.18 -6.91
C TYR A 44 -13.86 -3.36 -5.60
N GLY A 45 -12.80 -2.63 -5.30
CA GLY A 45 -12.75 -1.74 -4.14
C GLY A 45 -13.78 -0.61 -4.15
N LEU A 46 -14.29 -0.20 -5.32
CA LEU A 46 -15.38 0.80 -5.41
C LEU A 46 -16.68 0.27 -4.79
N GLN A 47 -16.99 -1.02 -4.97
CA GLN A 47 -18.17 -1.64 -4.35
C GLN A 47 -18.03 -1.62 -2.81
N ARG A 48 -16.83 -1.93 -2.29
CA ARG A 48 -16.54 -1.85 -0.85
C ARG A 48 -16.76 -0.45 -0.31
N ALA A 49 -16.28 0.57 -1.01
CA ALA A 49 -16.46 1.97 -0.62
C ALA A 49 -17.95 2.36 -0.63
N LYS A 50 -18.69 2.02 -1.69
CA LYS A 50 -20.14 2.31 -1.82
C LYS A 50 -20.97 1.68 -0.70
N ILE A 51 -20.76 0.39 -0.41
CA ILE A 51 -21.45 -0.34 0.69
C ILE A 51 -21.17 0.34 2.05
N ASN A 52 -20.05 1.01 2.20
CA ASN A 52 -19.66 1.70 3.42
C ASN A 52 -19.96 3.21 3.39
N ASN A 53 -20.78 3.69 2.43
CA ASN A 53 -21.14 5.10 2.25
C ASN A 53 -19.93 6.05 2.14
N ILE A 54 -18.87 5.59 1.50
CA ILE A 54 -17.67 6.39 1.25
C ILE A 54 -17.76 6.93 -0.18
N PHE A 55 -17.50 8.24 -0.33
CA PHE A 55 -17.52 8.89 -1.63
C PHE A 55 -16.48 8.26 -2.57
N THR A 56 -16.89 8.00 -3.82
CA THR A 56 -16.04 7.36 -4.84
C THR A 56 -15.89 8.25 -6.07
N MET A 57 -14.72 8.21 -6.70
CA MET A 57 -14.42 8.96 -7.92
C MET A 57 -13.59 8.11 -8.87
N ILE A 58 -13.85 8.23 -10.18
CA ILE A 58 -12.96 7.69 -11.21
C ILE A 58 -11.98 8.78 -11.59
N VAL A 59 -10.70 8.44 -11.63
CA VAL A 59 -9.60 9.36 -11.95
C VAL A 59 -8.82 8.81 -13.14
N ASN A 60 -8.77 9.57 -14.22
CA ASN A 60 -8.03 9.25 -15.43
C ASN A 60 -6.61 9.85 -15.38
N LYS A 61 -5.72 9.38 -16.28
CA LYS A 61 -4.34 9.91 -16.38
C LYS A 61 -4.26 11.42 -16.65
N LYS A 62 -5.32 12.01 -17.26
CA LYS A 62 -5.39 13.43 -17.58
C LYS A 62 -5.87 14.29 -16.40
N ASP A 63 -6.47 13.69 -15.39
CA ASP A 63 -7.02 14.42 -14.26
C ASP A 63 -5.89 14.91 -13.35
N ASN A 64 -6.08 16.11 -12.82
CA ASN A 64 -5.14 16.65 -11.84
C ASN A 64 -5.45 16.10 -10.45
N LEU A 65 -4.87 14.93 -10.14
CA LEU A 65 -5.07 14.25 -8.87
C LEU A 65 -4.68 15.13 -7.66
N GLU A 66 -3.67 15.99 -7.80
CA GLU A 66 -3.23 16.91 -6.75
C GLU A 66 -4.32 17.91 -6.40
N LYS A 67 -4.94 18.56 -7.41
CA LYS A 67 -6.07 19.48 -7.21
C LYS A 67 -7.26 18.77 -6.55
N ILE A 68 -7.59 17.56 -7.00
CA ILE A 68 -8.66 16.76 -6.42
C ILE A 68 -8.38 16.51 -4.93
N LEU A 69 -7.22 15.98 -4.59
CA LEU A 69 -6.88 15.66 -3.19
C LEU A 69 -6.87 16.90 -2.29
N THR A 70 -6.40 18.03 -2.81
CA THR A 70 -6.41 19.31 -2.10
C THR A 70 -7.84 19.81 -1.85
N ALA A 71 -8.71 19.74 -2.87
CA ALA A 71 -10.12 20.15 -2.74
C ALA A 71 -10.86 19.31 -1.68
N TYR A 72 -10.52 18.02 -1.55
CA TYR A 72 -11.05 17.15 -0.49
C TYR A 72 -10.32 17.32 0.86
N GLN A 73 -9.39 18.26 0.99
CA GLN A 73 -8.62 18.52 2.22
C GLN A 73 -7.99 17.24 2.77
N VAL A 74 -7.33 16.48 1.90
CA VAL A 74 -6.71 15.20 2.26
C VAL A 74 -5.44 15.43 3.07
N ASP A 75 -5.33 14.76 4.21
CA ASP A 75 -4.11 14.77 5.05
C ASP A 75 -3.12 13.69 4.63
N LEU A 76 -3.62 12.50 4.29
CA LEU A 76 -2.82 11.34 3.88
C LEU A 76 -3.42 10.67 2.65
N VAL A 77 -2.57 10.33 1.70
CA VAL A 77 -2.90 9.57 0.50
C VAL A 77 -2.43 8.12 0.69
N VAL A 78 -3.31 7.17 0.49
CA VAL A 78 -3.07 5.74 0.75
C VAL A 78 -3.19 4.97 -0.57
N LEU A 79 -2.09 4.42 -1.07
CA LEU A 79 -2.08 3.62 -2.29
C LEU A 79 -2.41 2.16 -1.97
N ALA A 80 -3.65 1.75 -2.16
CA ALA A 80 -4.13 0.40 -1.88
C ALA A 80 -4.31 -0.42 -3.17
N GLY A 81 -3.22 -0.73 -3.86
CA GLY A 81 -3.22 -1.38 -5.16
C GLY A 81 -3.31 -0.41 -6.34
N TRP A 82 -2.86 0.83 -6.16
CA TRP A 82 -2.75 1.83 -7.22
C TRP A 82 -1.63 1.46 -8.19
N LYS A 83 -1.90 1.48 -9.50
CA LYS A 83 -0.95 1.05 -10.55
C LYS A 83 -0.46 2.18 -11.46
N LEU A 84 -1.06 3.37 -11.37
CA LEU A 84 -0.56 4.50 -12.13
C LEU A 84 0.64 5.13 -11.43
N ILE A 85 1.56 5.69 -12.22
CA ILE A 85 2.67 6.48 -11.69
C ILE A 85 2.12 7.70 -10.97
N VAL A 86 2.57 7.92 -9.75
CA VAL A 86 2.24 9.11 -8.96
C VAL A 86 3.16 10.25 -9.42
N PRO A 87 2.63 11.38 -9.90
CA PRO A 87 3.46 12.50 -10.36
C PRO A 87 4.33 13.08 -9.24
N LEU A 88 5.53 13.54 -9.59
CA LEU A 88 6.44 14.20 -8.64
C LEU A 88 5.82 15.44 -8.00
N SER A 89 5.00 16.19 -8.73
CA SER A 89 4.27 17.35 -8.17
C SER A 89 3.40 16.94 -6.99
N LEU A 90 2.65 15.82 -7.12
CA LEU A 90 1.83 15.30 -6.04
C LEU A 90 2.69 14.82 -4.86
N ILE A 91 3.80 14.13 -5.13
CA ILE A 91 4.73 13.67 -4.07
C ILE A 91 5.30 14.87 -3.30
N ASN A 92 5.62 15.96 -3.99
CA ASN A 92 6.16 17.18 -3.38
C ASN A 92 5.09 17.91 -2.54
N THR A 93 3.88 18.07 -3.08
CA THR A 93 2.76 18.72 -2.36
C THR A 93 2.34 17.91 -1.14
N PHE A 94 2.32 16.58 -1.26
CA PHE A 94 2.01 15.65 -0.18
C PHE A 94 3.27 14.99 0.39
N LYS A 95 4.35 15.76 0.59
CA LYS A 95 5.63 15.25 1.11
C LYS A 95 5.44 14.52 2.43
N ASN A 96 5.93 13.27 2.50
CA ASN A 96 5.74 12.38 3.65
C ASN A 96 4.25 12.13 4.02
N LYS A 97 3.36 12.17 3.03
CA LYS A 97 1.91 11.95 3.20
C LYS A 97 1.33 10.97 2.20
N VAL A 98 2.11 10.48 1.24
CA VAL A 98 1.69 9.45 0.28
C VAL A 98 2.27 8.11 0.69
N LEU A 99 1.41 7.22 1.17
CA LEU A 99 1.78 5.88 1.63
C LEU A 99 1.64 4.87 0.49
N ASN A 100 2.66 4.04 0.31
CA ASN A 100 2.64 2.91 -0.61
C ASN A 100 2.91 1.60 0.11
N LEU A 101 2.27 0.52 -0.36
CA LEU A 101 2.61 -0.85 -0.03
C LEU A 101 3.41 -1.43 -1.20
N HIS A 102 4.69 -1.63 -0.98
CA HIS A 102 5.60 -2.24 -1.95
C HIS A 102 5.72 -3.75 -1.71
N PRO A 103 5.59 -4.61 -2.75
CA PRO A 103 5.67 -6.07 -2.61
C PRO A 103 7.13 -6.56 -2.56
N GLY A 104 7.87 -6.06 -1.57
CA GLY A 104 9.28 -6.35 -1.37
C GLY A 104 9.81 -5.69 -0.09
N LEU A 105 11.01 -6.05 0.28
CA LEU A 105 11.68 -5.59 1.50
C LEU A 105 12.61 -4.42 1.18
N ILE A 106 12.06 -3.20 1.15
CA ILE A 106 12.83 -1.97 0.90
C ILE A 106 13.84 -1.78 2.02
N PRO A 107 15.15 -1.59 1.73
CA PRO A 107 16.16 -1.32 2.77
C PRO A 107 16.05 0.11 3.32
N ASN A 108 16.68 0.38 4.47
CA ASN A 108 16.68 1.71 5.09
C ASN A 108 17.53 2.72 4.32
N THR A 109 18.51 2.25 3.55
CA THR A 109 19.39 3.05 2.66
C THR A 109 19.44 2.41 1.28
N MET A 110 19.74 3.19 0.24
CA MET A 110 19.76 2.71 -1.16
C MET A 110 20.70 1.51 -1.38
N ASN A 111 21.81 1.47 -0.69
CA ASN A 111 22.82 0.40 -0.78
C ASN A 111 22.69 -0.61 0.36
N GLY A 112 21.64 -0.51 1.15
CA GLY A 112 21.40 -1.41 2.28
C GLY A 112 20.73 -2.72 1.86
N VAL A 113 20.58 -3.60 2.85
CA VAL A 113 19.84 -4.85 2.73
C VAL A 113 18.86 -4.97 3.90
N VAL A 114 17.84 -5.76 3.73
CA VAL A 114 16.94 -6.17 4.83
C VAL A 114 17.31 -7.59 5.22
N ILE A 115 17.45 -7.83 6.50
CA ILE A 115 17.72 -9.17 7.02
C ILE A 115 16.40 -9.83 7.41
N ASN A 116 16.15 -11.01 6.90
CA ASN A 116 15.01 -11.85 7.24
C ASN A 116 15.10 -12.39 8.68
N PRO A 117 13.99 -12.87 9.28
CA PRO A 117 14.00 -13.45 10.61
C PRO A 117 14.99 -14.61 10.84
N ASP A 118 15.32 -15.35 9.77
CA ASP A 118 16.29 -16.44 9.77
C ASP A 118 17.72 -16.02 9.41
N LYS A 119 17.99 -14.71 9.39
CA LYS A 119 19.29 -14.09 9.07
C LYS A 119 19.69 -14.15 7.59
N THR A 120 18.85 -14.66 6.71
CA THR A 120 19.08 -14.58 5.25
C THR A 120 18.79 -13.17 4.73
N THR A 121 19.24 -12.85 3.51
CA THR A 121 18.98 -11.55 2.88
C THR A 121 17.59 -11.51 2.24
N GLY A 122 16.81 -10.48 2.58
CA GLY A 122 15.50 -10.22 1.99
C GLY A 122 15.62 -9.59 0.60
N LEU A 123 14.61 -9.82 -0.23
CA LEU A 123 14.55 -9.27 -1.58
C LEU A 123 13.76 -7.98 -1.64
N TRP A 124 14.35 -6.93 -2.21
CA TRP A 124 13.68 -5.63 -2.39
C TRP A 124 12.57 -5.69 -3.45
N ASN A 125 12.76 -6.44 -4.53
CA ASN A 125 11.81 -6.49 -5.66
C ASN A 125 11.55 -5.12 -6.32
N ARG A 126 12.54 -4.22 -6.33
CA ARG A 126 12.43 -2.89 -6.91
C ARG A 126 11.90 -2.95 -8.34
N GLY A 127 10.86 -2.16 -8.68
CA GLY A 127 10.24 -2.10 -10.00
C GLY A 127 9.30 -3.25 -10.35
N LYS A 128 9.07 -4.21 -9.44
CA LYS A 128 8.21 -5.35 -9.71
C LYS A 128 6.77 -5.11 -9.26
N LEU A 129 5.82 -5.47 -10.12
CA LEU A 129 4.41 -5.57 -9.75
C LEU A 129 4.21 -6.78 -8.83
N THR A 130 3.12 -6.78 -8.08
CA THR A 130 2.85 -7.76 -7.01
C THR A 130 3.05 -9.22 -7.45
N ASP A 131 2.39 -9.66 -8.52
CA ASP A 131 2.46 -11.07 -8.93
C ASP A 131 3.89 -11.47 -9.36
N ILE A 132 4.58 -10.58 -10.08
CA ILE A 132 5.98 -10.77 -10.48
C ILE A 132 6.90 -10.77 -9.25
N ALA A 133 6.62 -9.93 -8.26
CA ALA A 133 7.41 -9.87 -7.03
C ALA A 133 7.25 -11.15 -6.19
N ILE A 134 6.03 -11.69 -6.08
CA ILE A 134 5.77 -12.95 -5.37
C ILE A 134 6.45 -14.12 -6.10
N GLN A 135 6.32 -14.19 -7.43
CA GLN A 135 7.02 -15.20 -8.22
C GLN A 135 8.54 -15.09 -8.03
N ASN A 136 9.10 -13.87 -8.02
CA ASN A 136 10.54 -13.67 -7.84
C ASN A 136 11.07 -14.16 -6.48
N PHE A 137 10.27 -14.11 -5.40
CA PHE A 137 10.66 -14.73 -4.14
C PHE A 137 10.82 -16.25 -4.28
N LEU A 138 9.91 -16.90 -5.00
CA LEU A 138 9.95 -18.35 -5.25
C LEU A 138 11.13 -18.73 -6.17
N ASP A 139 11.31 -18.02 -7.30
CA ASP A 139 12.37 -18.27 -8.27
C ASP A 139 13.78 -18.12 -7.65
N LYS A 140 13.93 -17.14 -6.74
CA LYS A 140 15.19 -16.90 -6.01
C LYS A 140 15.36 -17.80 -4.80
N LYS A 141 14.43 -18.75 -4.56
CA LYS A 141 14.44 -19.66 -3.40
C LYS A 141 14.64 -18.90 -2.09
N ALA A 142 14.01 -17.72 -1.99
CA ALA A 142 14.05 -16.95 -0.76
C ALA A 142 13.38 -17.72 0.39
N THR A 143 13.88 -17.54 1.59
CA THR A 143 13.28 -18.19 2.78
C THR A 143 12.06 -17.46 3.30
N TYR A 144 12.00 -16.14 3.03
CA TYR A 144 10.87 -15.26 3.37
C TYR A 144 10.48 -14.40 2.18
N ALA A 145 9.19 -14.24 1.97
CA ALA A 145 8.61 -13.13 1.24
C ALA A 145 8.31 -11.98 2.19
N GLY A 146 8.18 -10.76 1.67
CA GLY A 146 7.82 -9.63 2.52
C GLY A 146 7.31 -8.45 1.73
N SER A 147 6.70 -7.53 2.47
CA SER A 147 6.21 -6.26 1.92
C SER A 147 6.57 -5.11 2.85
N THR A 148 6.65 -3.92 2.29
CA THR A 148 7.05 -2.70 3.00
C THR A 148 6.02 -1.60 2.83
N ILE A 149 5.58 -1.00 3.93
CA ILE A 149 4.86 0.28 3.92
C ILE A 149 5.88 1.40 4.03
N HIS A 150 5.86 2.32 3.08
CA HIS A 150 6.75 3.47 3.04
C HIS A 150 6.05 4.72 2.52
N PHE A 151 6.61 5.88 2.79
CA PHE A 151 6.22 7.09 2.08
C PHE A 151 6.88 7.12 0.70
N LEU A 152 6.13 7.53 -0.33
CA LEU A 152 6.75 7.81 -1.63
C LEU A 152 7.73 8.98 -1.52
N SER A 153 8.80 8.89 -2.29
CA SER A 153 9.78 9.95 -2.50
C SER A 153 10.04 10.14 -4.01
N SER A 154 10.95 11.03 -4.35
CA SER A 154 11.44 11.17 -5.74
C SER A 154 12.16 9.92 -6.26
N GLU A 155 12.69 9.08 -5.34
CA GLU A 155 13.33 7.83 -5.69
C GLU A 155 12.29 6.72 -5.86
N PHE A 156 12.31 6.06 -7.02
CA PHE A 156 11.36 5.02 -7.36
C PHE A 156 11.48 3.81 -6.42
N ASP A 157 10.33 3.36 -5.89
CA ASP A 157 10.22 2.27 -4.89
C ASP A 157 11.17 2.45 -3.69
N PHE A 158 11.38 3.70 -3.27
CA PHE A 158 12.18 4.04 -2.11
C PHE A 158 11.57 5.20 -1.35
N GLY A 159 11.90 5.31 -0.04
CA GLY A 159 11.45 6.40 0.82
C GLY A 159 11.40 5.99 2.29
N LYS A 160 10.97 6.90 3.15
CA LYS A 160 10.93 6.64 4.59
C LYS A 160 10.03 5.44 4.92
N ILE A 161 10.63 4.42 5.52
CA ILE A 161 9.95 3.19 5.90
C ILE A 161 9.08 3.43 7.13
N LEU A 162 7.87 2.88 7.10
CA LEU A 162 6.92 2.90 8.22
C LEU A 162 6.80 1.53 8.89
N ASN A 163 6.72 0.46 8.10
CA ASN A 163 6.58 -0.90 8.61
C ASN A 163 6.99 -1.93 7.54
N ARG A 164 7.35 -3.13 7.97
CA ARG A 164 7.61 -4.30 7.12
C ARG A 164 6.92 -5.52 7.69
N CYS A 165 6.50 -6.43 6.81
CA CYS A 165 6.08 -7.76 7.22
C CYS A 165 6.91 -8.82 6.51
N PHE A 166 6.96 -9.99 7.13
CA PHE A 166 7.68 -11.16 6.65
C PHE A 166 6.76 -12.37 6.70
N GLU A 167 6.71 -13.14 5.63
CA GLU A 167 5.99 -14.40 5.55
C GLU A 167 6.95 -15.52 5.15
N LYS A 168 7.04 -16.56 5.97
CA LYS A 168 7.90 -17.71 5.67
C LYS A 168 7.39 -18.43 4.42
N ILE A 169 8.30 -18.72 3.50
CA ILE A 169 8.00 -19.52 2.32
C ILE A 169 8.05 -20.99 2.72
N LEU A 170 6.98 -21.72 2.41
CA LEU A 170 6.84 -23.13 2.73
C LEU A 170 7.21 -23.99 1.52
N PRO A 171 7.67 -25.24 1.74
CA PRO A 171 7.81 -26.20 0.64
C PRO A 171 6.49 -26.29 -0.15
N ASN A 172 6.58 -26.33 -1.47
CA ASN A 172 5.43 -26.41 -2.39
C ASN A 172 4.51 -25.17 -2.43
N ASP A 173 4.96 -24.01 -1.92
CA ASP A 173 4.21 -22.78 -2.13
C ASP A 173 4.08 -22.42 -3.61
N THR A 174 2.90 -22.01 -3.99
CA THR A 174 2.60 -21.33 -5.24
C THR A 174 2.52 -19.83 -4.99
N VAL A 175 2.51 -19.03 -6.06
CA VAL A 175 2.28 -17.57 -5.97
C VAL A 175 1.00 -17.29 -5.18
N GLU A 176 -0.06 -18.02 -5.47
CA GLU A 176 -1.38 -17.83 -4.83
C GLU A 176 -1.33 -18.16 -3.32
N SER A 177 -0.78 -19.34 -2.95
CA SER A 177 -0.74 -19.79 -1.55
C SER A 177 0.11 -18.87 -0.69
N LEU A 178 1.30 -18.50 -1.18
CA LEU A 178 2.20 -17.58 -0.50
C LEU A 178 1.56 -16.19 -0.36
N TYR A 179 1.02 -15.64 -1.47
CA TYR A 179 0.42 -14.31 -1.45
C TYR A 179 -0.82 -14.24 -0.56
N LYS A 180 -1.64 -15.28 -0.52
CA LYS A 180 -2.81 -15.36 0.40
C LYS A 180 -2.41 -15.19 1.88
N ARG A 181 -1.27 -15.75 2.29
CA ARG A 181 -0.74 -15.58 3.66
C ARG A 181 -0.11 -14.21 3.87
N LEU A 182 0.78 -13.79 2.94
CA LEU A 182 1.43 -12.49 2.99
C LEU A 182 0.40 -11.35 3.03
N LYS A 183 -0.68 -11.45 2.26
CA LYS A 183 -1.75 -10.46 2.19
C LYS A 183 -2.41 -10.15 3.54
N LYS A 184 -2.54 -11.15 4.42
CA LYS A 184 -3.08 -10.93 5.77
C LYS A 184 -2.14 -10.04 6.58
N LYS A 185 -0.83 -10.26 6.47
CA LYS A 185 0.18 -9.44 7.15
C LYS A 185 0.28 -8.04 6.54
N GLU A 186 0.17 -7.91 5.22
CA GLU A 186 0.08 -6.61 4.55
C GLU A 186 -1.09 -5.77 5.06
N ASN A 187 -2.29 -6.36 5.15
CA ASN A 187 -3.46 -5.67 5.70
C ASN A 187 -3.20 -5.18 7.13
N GLN A 188 -2.57 -6.02 7.95
CA GLN A 188 -2.24 -5.70 9.34
C GLN A 188 -1.25 -4.53 9.43
N ILE A 189 -0.10 -4.62 8.75
CA ILE A 189 0.93 -3.57 8.83
C ILE A 189 0.47 -2.25 8.22
N TYR A 190 -0.46 -2.30 7.24
CA TYR A 190 -1.04 -1.07 6.68
C TYR A 190 -1.87 -0.34 7.73
N VAL A 191 -2.78 -1.05 8.39
CA VAL A 191 -3.61 -0.49 9.47
C VAL A 191 -2.74 0.01 10.62
N GLU A 192 -1.75 -0.77 11.07
CA GLU A 192 -0.82 -0.36 12.13
C GLU A 192 -0.05 0.91 11.78
N SER A 193 0.41 1.03 10.52
CA SER A 193 1.11 2.23 10.03
C SER A 193 0.19 3.46 10.08
N LEU A 194 -1.06 3.32 9.64
CA LEU A 194 -2.05 4.40 9.69
C LEU A 194 -2.42 4.77 11.12
N ILE A 195 -2.56 3.80 12.03
CA ILE A 195 -2.80 4.05 13.45
C ILE A 195 -1.69 4.92 14.05
N LYS A 196 -0.42 4.58 13.79
CA LYS A 196 0.72 5.39 14.24
C LYS A 196 0.68 6.82 13.72
N LEU A 197 0.26 7.02 12.46
CA LEU A 197 0.20 8.34 11.83
C LEU A 197 -1.04 9.17 12.21
N CYS A 198 -2.14 8.54 12.60
CA CYS A 198 -3.40 9.23 12.80
C CYS A 198 -3.82 9.36 14.26
N ASN A 199 -3.39 8.44 15.14
CA ASN A 199 -3.85 8.42 16.53
C ASN A 199 -2.91 9.17 17.47
N TYR A 200 -1.62 9.33 17.13
CA TYR A 200 -0.57 9.86 18.01
C TYR A 200 0.07 11.16 17.50
N ASN A 201 -0.43 11.72 16.39
CA ASN A 201 0.05 12.99 15.82
C ASN A 201 -1.08 14.00 15.68
#